data_797d2d3a1e428a1be21c56f8a59b4875
#
_entry.id   797d2d3a1e428a1be21c56f8a59b4875
#
_cell.length_a   1.000
_cell.length_b   1.000
_cell.length_c   1.000
_cell.angle_alpha   90.00
_cell.angle_beta   90.00
_cell.angle_gamma   90.00
#
_symmetry.space_group_name_H-M   'P 1'
#
loop_
_entity.id
_entity.type
_entity.pdbx_description
1 polymer ?
#
loop_
_entity_poly.entity_id
_entity_poly.type
_entity_poly.pdbx_seq_one_letter_code
_entity_poly.pdbx_strand_id
1 'polypeptide(L)'
;MDRIPSVNVLVEHTCLYLAKTGRRVSNSEIDEAVIASLQIPQVLLEDIHSGKRTVFQYRMAWARTKAKSLGLAISPAKAYWESTPLNNQVHNKI
;
A
#
# COMPACT_ATOMS: atom_id res chain seq x y z
N MET A 1 -5.35 17.85 1.18
CA MET A 1 -6.01 16.57 0.83
C MET A 1 -7.36 16.52 1.55
N ASP A 2 -8.42 16.37 0.82
CA ASP A 2 -9.79 16.39 1.37
C ASP A 2 -10.50 15.04 1.29
N ARG A 3 -9.85 14.02 0.76
CA ARG A 3 -10.38 12.65 0.72
C ARG A 3 -9.23 11.64 0.64
N ILE A 4 -9.53 10.39 0.99
CA ILE A 4 -8.57 9.30 0.86
C ILE A 4 -8.22 9.12 -0.62
N PRO A 5 -6.94 8.96 -0.97
CA PRO A 5 -6.52 8.74 -2.36
C PRO A 5 -7.13 7.51 -2.99
N SER A 6 -7.18 7.48 -4.31
CA SER A 6 -7.70 6.34 -5.07
C SER A 6 -6.83 5.10 -4.88
N VAL A 7 -7.41 3.94 -5.18
CA VAL A 7 -6.67 2.67 -5.12
C VAL A 7 -5.40 2.74 -5.99
N ASN A 8 -5.46 3.34 -7.17
CA ASN A 8 -4.29 3.43 -8.06
C ASN A 8 -3.14 4.22 -7.43
N VAL A 9 -3.43 5.32 -6.76
CA VAL A 9 -2.41 6.09 -6.04
C VAL A 9 -1.83 5.27 -4.90
N LEU A 10 -2.68 4.56 -4.17
CA LEU A 10 -2.23 3.70 -3.07
C LEU A 10 -1.37 2.54 -3.57
N VAL A 11 -1.69 1.97 -4.73
CA VAL A 11 -0.86 0.93 -5.37
C VAL A 11 0.54 1.47 -5.64
N GLU A 12 0.63 2.66 -6.24
CA GLU A 12 1.91 3.28 -6.57
C GLU A 12 2.79 3.42 -5.34
N HIS A 13 2.25 4.01 -4.27
CA HIS A 13 3.02 4.23 -3.04
C HIS A 13 3.35 2.94 -2.31
N THR A 14 2.46 1.94 -2.36
CA THR A 14 2.73 0.62 -1.82
C THR A 14 3.93 -0.01 -2.53
N CYS A 15 3.93 0.01 -3.86
CA CYS A 15 5.01 -0.59 -4.65
C CYS A 15 6.33 0.14 -4.46
N LEU A 16 6.30 1.47 -4.37
CA LEU A 16 7.51 2.25 -4.07
C LEU A 16 8.11 1.85 -2.73
N TYR A 17 7.28 1.72 -1.72
CA TYR A 17 7.76 1.32 -0.39
C TYR A 17 8.36 -0.08 -0.40
N LEU A 18 7.70 -1.04 -1.06
CA LEU A 18 8.20 -2.41 -1.15
C LEU A 18 9.56 -2.46 -1.85
N ALA A 19 9.72 -1.74 -2.95
CA ALA A 19 10.98 -1.68 -3.67
C ALA A 19 12.08 -1.04 -2.82
N LYS A 20 11.73 0.00 -2.08
CA LYS A 20 12.68 0.73 -1.24
C LYS A 20 13.18 -0.11 -0.08
N THR A 21 12.30 -0.85 0.60
CA THR A 21 12.68 -1.64 1.77
C THR A 21 13.46 -2.89 1.39
N GLY A 22 13.12 -3.51 0.28
CA GLY A 22 13.78 -4.73 -0.19
C GLY A 22 13.68 -5.91 0.77
N ARG A 23 12.70 -5.90 1.68
CA ARG A 23 12.49 -6.97 2.66
C ARG A 23 11.01 -7.26 2.84
N ARG A 24 10.71 -8.35 3.56
CA ARG A 24 9.33 -8.66 3.94
C ARG A 24 8.80 -7.60 4.90
N VAL A 25 7.59 -7.10 4.63
CA VAL A 25 6.92 -6.12 5.48
C VAL A 25 5.48 -6.56 5.75
N SER A 26 4.94 -6.11 6.88
CA SER A 26 3.57 -6.42 7.25
C SER A 26 2.58 -5.44 6.62
N ASN A 27 1.28 -5.80 6.63
CA ASN A 27 0.22 -4.89 6.23
C ASN A 27 0.33 -3.55 6.96
N SER A 28 0.55 -3.60 8.28
CA SER A 28 0.64 -2.38 9.10
C SER A 28 1.82 -1.51 8.69
N GLU A 29 2.96 -2.10 8.40
CA GLU A 29 4.13 -1.34 7.94
C GLU A 29 3.86 -0.64 6.63
N ILE A 30 3.19 -1.33 5.68
CA ILE A 30 2.83 -0.74 4.40
C ILE A 30 1.86 0.42 4.61
N ASP A 31 0.83 0.21 5.40
CA ASP A 31 -0.20 1.22 5.65
C ASP A 31 0.43 2.48 6.27
N GLU A 32 1.27 2.32 7.28
CA GLU A 32 1.93 3.46 7.92
C GLU A 32 2.86 4.20 6.96
N ALA A 33 3.59 3.45 6.13
CA ALA A 33 4.49 4.06 5.14
C ALA A 33 3.72 4.87 4.11
N VAL A 34 2.58 4.34 3.64
CA VAL A 34 1.73 5.05 2.66
C VAL A 34 1.11 6.29 3.28
N ILE A 35 0.64 6.20 4.52
CA ILE A 35 0.10 7.35 5.25
C ILE A 35 1.16 8.45 5.34
N ALA A 36 2.38 8.11 5.73
CA ALA A 36 3.46 9.07 5.85
C ALA A 36 3.86 9.65 4.49
N SER A 37 3.99 8.81 3.47
CA SER A 37 4.40 9.21 2.13
C SER A 37 3.41 10.19 1.51
N LEU A 38 2.12 9.97 1.69
CA LEU A 38 1.05 10.81 1.14
C LEU A 38 0.61 11.90 2.12
N GLN A 39 1.12 11.91 3.34
CA GLN A 39 0.75 12.86 4.39
C GLN A 39 -0.77 12.89 4.61
N ILE A 40 -1.36 11.69 4.74
CA ILE A 40 -2.81 11.57 4.92
C ILE A 40 -3.20 12.07 6.32
N PRO A 41 -4.10 13.07 6.42
CA PRO A 41 -4.51 13.60 7.72
C PRO A 41 -5.27 12.56 8.55
N GLN A 42 -5.08 12.61 9.87
CA GLN A 42 -5.74 11.69 10.79
C GLN A 42 -7.26 11.70 10.63
N VAL A 43 -7.85 12.86 10.39
CA VAL A 43 -9.30 12.98 10.23
C VAL A 43 -9.84 12.13 9.08
N LEU A 44 -9.07 11.97 8.01
CA LEU A 44 -9.47 11.13 6.88
C LEU A 44 -9.35 9.64 7.21
N LEU A 45 -8.40 9.28 8.08
CA LEU A 45 -8.19 7.89 8.46
C LEU A 45 -9.31 7.36 9.36
N GLU A 46 -10.12 8.24 9.90
CA GLU A 46 -11.27 7.89 10.76
C GLU A 46 -12.56 7.69 9.97
N ASP A 47 -12.54 7.99 8.67
CA ASP A 47 -13.72 7.88 7.81
C ASP A 47 -14.11 6.42 7.63
N ILE A 48 -15.33 6.06 8.04
CA ILE A 48 -15.81 4.68 8.05
C ILE A 48 -16.42 4.32 6.69
N HIS A 49 -15.95 3.21 6.12
CA HIS A 49 -16.50 2.65 4.88
C HIS A 49 -17.73 1.80 5.19
N SER A 50 -17.57 0.80 6.07
CA SER A 50 -18.66 -0.08 6.46
C SER A 50 -18.27 -0.82 7.74
N GLY A 51 -19.22 -0.99 8.65
CA GLY A 51 -18.96 -1.67 9.91
C GLY A 51 -17.82 -1.04 10.66
N LYS A 52 -16.76 -1.83 10.92
CA LYS A 52 -15.57 -1.37 11.63
C LYS A 52 -14.42 -0.97 10.70
N ARG A 53 -14.64 -1.06 9.39
CA ARG A 53 -13.58 -0.85 8.40
C ARG A 53 -13.60 0.58 7.88
N THR A 54 -12.46 1.26 7.92
CA THR A 54 -12.34 2.62 7.39
C THR A 54 -12.19 2.59 5.86
N VAL A 55 -12.45 3.72 5.23
CA VAL A 55 -12.25 3.88 3.78
C VAL A 55 -10.80 3.58 3.42
N PHE A 56 -9.86 4.09 4.22
CA PHE A 56 -8.44 3.83 3.98
C PHE A 56 -8.12 2.33 4.03
N GLN A 57 -8.58 1.64 5.07
CA GLN A 57 -8.33 0.21 5.22
C GLN A 57 -8.90 -0.59 4.04
N TYR A 58 -10.11 -0.25 3.62
CA TYR A 58 -10.77 -0.90 2.49
C TYR A 58 -9.95 -0.72 1.20
N ARG A 59 -9.57 0.52 0.91
CA ARG A 59 -8.81 0.82 -0.31
C ARG A 59 -7.40 0.24 -0.27
N MET A 60 -6.75 0.23 0.89
CA MET A 60 -5.42 -0.38 1.02
C MET A 60 -5.46 -1.89 0.80
N ALA A 61 -6.49 -2.57 1.28
CA ALA A 61 -6.64 -4.00 1.01
C ALA A 61 -6.71 -4.26 -0.49
N TRP A 62 -7.47 -3.46 -1.22
CA TRP A 62 -7.55 -3.56 -2.68
C TRP A 62 -6.23 -3.19 -3.35
N ALA A 63 -5.53 -2.18 -2.83
CA ALA A 63 -4.24 -1.76 -3.38
C ALA A 63 -3.21 -2.88 -3.29
N ARG A 64 -3.12 -3.55 -2.14
CA ARG A 64 -2.19 -4.67 -1.97
C ARG A 64 -2.54 -5.83 -2.91
N THR A 65 -3.82 -6.16 -3.02
CA THR A 65 -4.30 -7.20 -3.93
C THR A 65 -3.98 -6.85 -5.39
N LYS A 66 -4.21 -5.60 -5.77
CA LYS A 66 -3.93 -5.14 -7.13
C LYS A 66 -2.44 -5.18 -7.44
N ALA A 67 -1.60 -4.75 -6.51
CA ALA A 67 -0.14 -4.85 -6.68
C ALA A 67 0.28 -6.28 -6.95
N LYS A 68 -0.31 -7.24 -6.23
CA LYS A 68 -0.03 -8.67 -6.44
C LYS A 68 -0.49 -9.11 -7.83
N SER A 69 -1.69 -8.73 -8.26
CA SER A 69 -2.23 -9.13 -9.57
C SER A 69 -1.41 -8.55 -10.72
N LEU A 70 -0.75 -7.40 -10.50
CA LEU A 70 0.12 -6.78 -11.50
C LEU A 70 1.53 -7.38 -11.52
N GLY A 71 1.82 -8.33 -10.63
CA GLY A 71 3.13 -8.94 -10.55
C GLY A 71 4.17 -8.08 -9.85
N LEU A 72 3.75 -7.03 -9.13
CA LEU A 72 4.65 -6.09 -8.46
C LEU A 72 4.91 -6.46 -7.00
N ALA A 73 4.07 -7.32 -6.43
CA ALA A 73 4.20 -7.76 -5.05
C ALA A 73 3.83 -9.23 -4.92
N ILE A 74 4.43 -9.90 -3.94
CA ILE A 74 4.05 -11.26 -3.55
C ILE A 74 3.74 -11.26 -2.08
N SER A 75 2.90 -12.22 -1.65
CA SER A 75 2.55 -12.39 -0.24
C SER A 75 3.10 -13.75 0.22
N PRO A 76 4.33 -13.78 0.75
CA PRO A 76 4.97 -15.04 1.15
C PRO A 76 4.32 -15.66 2.39
N ALA A 77 3.60 -14.86 3.17
CA ALA A 77 2.87 -15.32 4.35
C ALA A 77 1.67 -14.41 4.55
N LYS A 78 0.67 -14.89 5.31
CA LYS A 78 -0.53 -14.11 5.59
C LYS A 78 -0.15 -12.76 6.21
N ALA A 79 -0.70 -11.67 5.64
CA ALA A 79 -0.48 -10.30 6.10
C ALA A 79 0.96 -9.79 5.94
N TYR A 80 1.79 -10.48 5.12
CA TYR A 80 3.15 -10.06 4.81
C TYR A 80 3.34 -9.96 3.31
N TRP A 81 4.21 -9.04 2.88
CA TRP A 81 4.41 -8.71 1.47
C TRP A 81 5.88 -8.45 1.16
N GLU A 82 6.25 -8.73 -0.08
CA GLU A 82 7.60 -8.47 -0.59
C GLU A 82 7.50 -7.92 -2.00
N SER A 83 8.51 -7.12 -2.39
CA SER A 83 8.68 -6.65 -3.76
C SER A 83 9.08 -7.81 -4.66
N THR A 84 8.69 -7.74 -5.93
CA THR A 84 9.13 -8.69 -6.97
C THR A 84 10.28 -8.08 -7.76
N PRO A 85 11.05 -8.89 -8.52
CA PRO A 85 12.06 -8.34 -9.43
C PRO A 85 11.48 -7.34 -10.42
N LEU A 86 10.27 -7.58 -10.93
CA LEU A 86 9.60 -6.64 -11.84
C LEU A 86 9.38 -5.29 -11.15
N ASN A 87 8.87 -5.30 -9.94
CA ASN A 87 8.63 -4.07 -9.17
C ASN A 87 9.95 -3.33 -8.93
N ASN A 88 11.01 -4.06 -8.60
CA ASN A 88 12.32 -3.45 -8.39
C ASN A 88 12.83 -2.75 -9.64
N GLN A 89 12.61 -3.36 -10.81
CA GLN A 89 13.01 -2.74 -12.09
C GLN A 89 12.22 -1.47 -12.36
N VAL A 90 10.91 -1.47 -12.06
CA VAL A 90 10.04 -0.33 -12.33
C VAL A 90 10.37 0.85 -11.42
N HIS A 91 10.69 0.57 -10.15
CA HIS A 91 10.83 1.61 -9.13
C HIS A 91 12.27 1.86 -8.69
N ASN A 92 13.24 1.21 -9.30
CA ASN A 92 14.65 1.37 -8.94
C ASN A 92 15.43 2.11 -10.03
N LYS A 93 14.80 3.09 -10.62
CA LYS A 93 15.43 3.94 -11.65
C LYS A 93 15.98 5.18 -10.97
N ILE A 94 17.26 5.20 -10.83
CA ILE A 94 17.96 6.40 -10.37
C ILE A 94 18.85 6.87 -11.50
#